data_e6ab942f423539220c281d1aeb190f9c
#
_entry.id   e6ab942f423539220c281d1aeb190f9c
#
_cell.length_a   1.000
_cell.length_b   1.000
_cell.length_c   1.000
_cell.angle_alpha   90.00
_cell.angle_beta   90.00
_cell.angle_gamma   90.00
#
_symmetry.space_group_name_H-M   'P 1'
#
loop_
_entity.id
_entity.type
_entity.pdbx_description
1 polymer ?
#
loop_
_entity_poly.entity_id
_entity_poly.type
_entity_poly.pdbx_seq_one_letter_code
_entity_poly.pdbx_strand_id
1 'polypeptide(L)'
;MNQANNPKTVRKPAGAYSQTVKVPANAEWLVISGQIGIDLKGRIQDGIKKQAEQTFRNVVACLKENGMRKKDLVKFTVFLTDGRYIADYRAARKKIIGDAVLPASTLLIVEGLAAPELLIEIEATAARA
;
A
#
# COMPACT_ATOMS: atom_id res chain seq x y z
N MET A 1 -0.94 -18.05 -9.23
CA MET A 1 -0.56 -17.42 -7.95
C MET A 1 0.56 -16.42 -8.19
N ASN A 2 0.48 -15.26 -7.56
CA ASN A 2 1.53 -14.26 -7.63
C ASN A 2 2.81 -14.77 -6.95
N GLN A 3 3.96 -14.47 -7.54
CA GLN A 3 5.25 -14.96 -7.05
C GLN A 3 6.16 -13.78 -6.70
N ALA A 4 6.33 -13.54 -5.41
CA ALA A 4 7.27 -12.54 -4.91
C ALA A 4 8.70 -13.08 -4.95
N ASN A 5 9.64 -12.23 -5.32
CA ASN A 5 11.05 -12.64 -5.45
C ASN A 5 11.98 -11.47 -5.12
N ASN A 6 13.10 -11.81 -4.47
CA ASN A 6 14.19 -10.87 -4.19
C ASN A 6 15.46 -11.40 -4.86
N PRO A 7 15.82 -10.89 -6.06
CA PRO A 7 17.02 -11.35 -6.75
C PRO A 7 18.28 -11.13 -5.92
N LYS A 8 19.18 -12.10 -5.93
CA LYS A 8 20.45 -12.01 -5.19
C LYS A 8 21.37 -10.92 -5.72
N THR A 9 21.14 -10.48 -6.96
CA THR A 9 21.93 -9.44 -7.64
C THR A 9 21.44 -8.04 -7.32
N VAL A 10 20.37 -7.91 -6.55
CA VAL A 10 19.82 -6.63 -6.10
C VAL A 10 19.89 -6.59 -4.58
N ARG A 11 20.15 -5.41 -4.02
CA ARG A 11 20.18 -5.21 -2.57
C ARG A 11 18.90 -5.74 -1.93
N LYS A 12 19.02 -6.34 -0.75
CA LYS A 12 17.88 -6.78 0.05
C LYS A 12 16.90 -5.61 0.28
N PRO A 13 15.59 -5.89 0.32
CA PRO A 13 14.62 -4.85 0.68
C PRO A 13 14.95 -4.22 2.03
N ALA A 14 14.88 -2.90 2.08
CA ALA A 14 15.12 -2.15 3.31
C ALA A 14 13.94 -2.20 4.28
N GLY A 15 12.82 -2.80 3.89
CA GLY A 15 11.61 -2.88 4.68
C GLY A 15 10.76 -4.08 4.26
N ALA A 16 9.49 -4.05 4.65
CA ALA A 16 8.55 -5.14 4.39
C ALA A 16 7.94 -5.04 2.99
N TYR A 17 8.70 -5.40 1.97
CA TYR A 17 8.27 -5.47 0.58
C TYR A 17 9.15 -6.48 -0.18
N SER A 18 8.75 -6.81 -1.40
CA SER A 18 9.55 -7.63 -2.30
C SER A 18 10.11 -6.78 -3.44
N GLN A 19 11.25 -7.16 -3.98
CA GLN A 19 11.83 -6.45 -5.11
C GLN A 19 11.00 -6.65 -6.38
N THR A 20 10.42 -7.84 -6.55
CA THR A 20 9.58 -8.15 -7.71
C THR A 20 8.38 -8.97 -7.29
N VAL A 21 7.31 -8.88 -8.07
CA VAL A 21 6.17 -9.79 -8.01
C VAL A 21 5.83 -10.18 -9.44
N LYS A 22 5.90 -11.47 -9.74
CA LYS A 22 5.53 -12.00 -11.04
C LYS A 22 4.08 -12.44 -11.00
N VAL A 23 3.30 -11.98 -11.97
CA VAL A 23 1.87 -12.24 -12.07
C VAL A 23 1.61 -13.25 -13.19
N PRO A 24 0.79 -14.30 -12.94
CA PRO A 24 0.45 -15.26 -14.00
C PRO A 24 -0.28 -14.62 -15.17
N ALA A 25 -0.11 -15.21 -16.35
CA ALA A 25 -0.70 -14.67 -17.59
C ALA A 25 -2.23 -14.65 -17.58
N ASN A 26 -2.87 -15.55 -16.81
CA ASN A 26 -4.33 -15.66 -16.76
C ASN A 26 -4.96 -14.88 -15.60
N ALA A 27 -4.22 -13.99 -14.95
CA ALA A 27 -4.72 -13.26 -13.79
C ALA A 27 -5.67 -12.12 -14.19
N GLU A 28 -6.70 -11.95 -13.36
CA GLU A 28 -7.49 -10.73 -13.34
C GLU A 28 -6.74 -9.64 -12.60
N TRP A 29 -6.75 -8.43 -13.14
CA TRP A 29 -6.10 -7.28 -12.54
C TRP A 29 -7.11 -6.36 -11.86
N LEU A 30 -6.73 -5.79 -10.73
CA LEU A 30 -7.46 -4.75 -10.04
C LEU A 30 -6.53 -3.57 -9.83
N VAL A 31 -6.95 -2.41 -10.33
CA VAL A 31 -6.21 -1.16 -10.15
C VAL A 31 -6.96 -0.32 -9.14
N ILE A 32 -6.30 0.04 -8.05
CA ILE A 32 -6.89 0.81 -6.96
C ILE A 32 -6.31 2.21 -6.99
N SER A 33 -7.19 3.20 -7.14
CA SER A 33 -6.82 4.62 -7.08
C SER A 33 -6.13 4.96 -5.78
N GLY A 34 -5.39 6.07 -5.76
CA GLY A 34 -4.78 6.57 -4.52
C GLY A 34 -5.80 6.69 -3.41
N GLN A 35 -5.56 5.99 -2.31
CA GLN A 35 -6.37 6.04 -1.11
C GLN A 35 -5.70 6.96 -0.10
N ILE A 36 -6.51 7.71 0.63
CA ILE A 36 -6.05 8.70 1.60
C ILE A 36 -6.70 8.44 2.97
N GLY A 37 -6.28 9.18 3.98
CA GLY A 37 -6.76 8.97 5.35
C GLY A 37 -8.12 9.58 5.63
N ILE A 38 -9.10 9.31 4.77
CA ILE A 38 -10.49 9.78 4.92
C ILE A 38 -11.40 8.59 5.18
N ASP A 39 -12.26 8.70 6.19
CA ASP A 39 -13.21 7.64 6.53
C ASP A 39 -14.48 7.71 5.64
N LEU A 40 -15.36 6.75 5.83
CA LEU A 40 -16.59 6.65 5.04
C LEU A 40 -17.50 7.87 5.20
N LYS A 41 -17.40 8.61 6.32
CA LYS A 41 -18.19 9.82 6.58
C LYS A 41 -17.53 11.07 6.02
N GLY A 42 -16.41 10.93 5.30
CA GLY A 42 -15.70 12.05 4.70
C GLY A 42 -14.81 12.82 5.66
N ARG A 43 -14.47 12.21 6.81
CA ARG A 43 -13.62 12.87 7.82
C ARG A 43 -12.17 12.51 7.63
N ILE A 44 -11.31 13.51 7.48
CA ILE A 44 -9.87 13.32 7.46
C ILE A 44 -9.41 12.93 8.87
N GLN A 45 -8.71 11.81 8.97
CA GLN A 45 -8.20 11.34 10.25
C GLN A 45 -7.09 12.25 10.76
N ASP A 46 -6.95 12.34 12.08
CA ASP A 46 -6.03 13.26 12.73
C ASP A 46 -4.64 12.61 12.90
N GLY A 47 -3.65 13.22 12.25
CA GLY A 47 -2.25 12.79 12.35
C GLY A 47 -1.91 11.61 11.47
N ILE A 48 -0.60 11.41 11.28
CA ILE A 48 -0.07 10.39 10.35
C ILE A 48 -0.47 8.96 10.73
N LYS A 49 -0.44 8.63 12.01
CA LYS A 49 -0.77 7.28 12.46
C LYS A 49 -2.19 6.88 12.04
N LYS A 50 -3.17 7.72 12.37
CA LYS A 50 -4.58 7.45 12.06
C LYS A 50 -4.84 7.51 10.56
N GLN A 51 -4.20 8.45 9.87
CA GLN A 51 -4.34 8.54 8.42
C GLN A 51 -3.78 7.31 7.72
N ALA A 52 -2.60 6.84 8.11
CA ALA A 52 -1.99 5.67 7.51
C ALA A 52 -2.85 4.41 7.73
N GLU A 53 -3.36 4.20 8.93
CA GLU A 53 -4.24 3.08 9.22
C GLU A 53 -5.52 3.14 8.40
N GLN A 54 -6.15 4.31 8.31
CA GLN A 54 -7.36 4.49 7.50
C GLN A 54 -7.09 4.25 6.01
N THR A 55 -5.96 4.74 5.51
CA THR A 55 -5.56 4.55 4.12
C THR A 55 -5.46 3.06 3.78
N PHE A 56 -4.80 2.27 4.62
CA PHE A 56 -4.70 0.83 4.41
C PHE A 56 -6.04 0.13 4.54
N ARG A 57 -6.89 0.55 5.47
CA ARG A 57 -8.25 0.00 5.58
C ARG A 57 -9.05 0.27 4.30
N ASN A 58 -8.89 1.44 3.70
CA ASN A 58 -9.54 1.76 2.44
C ASN A 58 -9.05 0.86 1.31
N VAL A 59 -7.74 0.58 1.24
CA VAL A 59 -7.18 -0.36 0.26
C VAL A 59 -7.79 -1.76 0.45
N VAL A 60 -7.86 -2.24 1.69
CA VAL A 60 -8.45 -3.55 2.00
C VAL A 60 -9.92 -3.60 1.63
N ALA A 61 -10.66 -2.53 1.86
CA ALA A 61 -12.07 -2.44 1.49
C ALA A 61 -12.24 -2.52 -0.04
N CYS A 62 -11.37 -1.86 -0.81
CA CYS A 62 -11.38 -1.94 -2.27
C CYS A 62 -11.09 -3.36 -2.77
N LEU A 63 -10.15 -4.05 -2.15
CA LEU A 63 -9.87 -5.45 -2.48
C LEU A 63 -11.11 -6.32 -2.24
N LYS A 64 -11.69 -6.19 -1.05
CA LYS A 64 -12.84 -7.00 -0.62
C LYS A 64 -14.03 -6.82 -1.54
N GLU A 65 -14.32 -5.59 -1.94
CA GLU A 65 -15.44 -5.29 -2.85
C GLU A 65 -15.29 -6.02 -4.19
N ASN A 66 -14.06 -6.28 -4.60
CA ASN A 66 -13.76 -6.95 -5.86
C ASN A 66 -13.41 -8.43 -5.68
N GLY A 67 -13.76 -9.03 -4.54
CA GLY A 67 -13.54 -10.44 -4.27
C GLY A 67 -12.08 -10.84 -4.12
N MET A 68 -11.22 -9.87 -3.84
CA MET A 68 -9.78 -10.11 -3.66
C MET A 68 -9.36 -9.99 -2.20
N ARG A 69 -8.20 -10.52 -1.90
CA ARG A 69 -7.62 -10.56 -0.56
C ARG A 69 -6.28 -9.84 -0.54
N LYS A 70 -5.75 -9.61 0.65
CA LYS A 70 -4.41 -9.00 0.82
C LYS A 70 -3.32 -9.77 0.06
N LYS A 71 -3.42 -11.09 0.01
CA LYS A 71 -2.46 -11.94 -0.73
C LYS A 71 -2.42 -11.67 -2.23
N ASP A 72 -3.45 -11.03 -2.76
CA ASP A 72 -3.53 -10.70 -4.18
C ASP A 72 -2.85 -9.36 -4.50
N LEU A 73 -2.39 -8.62 -3.49
CA LEU A 73 -1.66 -7.38 -3.68
C LEU A 73 -0.35 -7.63 -4.44
N VAL A 74 -0.12 -6.84 -5.48
CA VAL A 74 1.07 -6.91 -6.34
C VAL A 74 2.00 -5.76 -6.05
N LYS A 75 1.47 -4.55 -5.91
CA LYS A 75 2.29 -3.35 -5.75
C LYS A 75 1.57 -2.26 -4.98
N PHE A 76 2.35 -1.57 -4.15
CA PHE A 76 2.01 -0.27 -3.58
C PHE A 76 2.89 0.82 -4.17
N THR A 77 2.32 2.00 -4.40
CA THR A 77 3.08 3.25 -4.48
C THR A 77 2.63 4.11 -3.31
N VAL A 78 3.57 4.49 -2.48
CA VAL A 78 3.32 5.21 -1.22
C VAL A 78 3.86 6.62 -1.33
N PHE A 79 2.99 7.60 -1.10
CA PHE A 79 3.33 9.02 -1.09
C PHE A 79 3.20 9.55 0.33
N LEU A 80 4.28 10.09 0.87
CA LEU A 80 4.30 10.73 2.19
C LEU A 80 4.73 12.19 2.03
N THR A 81 4.16 13.09 2.82
CA THR A 81 4.52 14.51 2.76
C THR A 81 5.74 14.85 3.61
N ASP A 82 6.25 13.89 4.40
CA ASP A 82 7.41 14.11 5.26
C ASP A 82 8.10 12.76 5.54
N GLY A 83 9.42 12.74 5.45
CA GLY A 83 10.22 11.53 5.73
C GLY A 83 10.09 11.03 7.17
N ARG A 84 9.73 11.90 8.10
CA ARG A 84 9.49 11.52 9.50
C ARG A 84 8.29 10.61 9.66
N TYR A 85 7.43 10.50 8.65
CA TYR A 85 6.22 9.66 8.69
C TYR A 85 6.47 8.21 8.29
N ILE A 86 7.68 7.86 7.87
CA ILE A 86 8.00 6.50 7.41
C ILE A 86 7.75 5.47 8.51
N ALA A 87 8.14 5.76 9.75
CA ALA A 87 7.96 4.83 10.86
C ALA A 87 6.48 4.52 11.12
N ASP A 88 5.62 5.55 11.13
CA ASP A 88 4.18 5.38 11.33
C ASP A 88 3.52 4.65 10.14
N TYR A 89 3.96 4.94 8.92
CA TYR A 89 3.53 4.19 7.74
C TYR A 89 3.86 2.70 7.89
N ARG A 90 5.08 2.37 8.27
CA ARG A 90 5.51 0.97 8.44
C ARG A 90 4.70 0.26 9.53
N ALA A 91 4.43 0.94 10.64
CA ALA A 91 3.62 0.38 11.72
C ALA A 91 2.18 0.12 11.27
N ALA A 92 1.57 1.04 10.54
CA ALA A 92 0.23 0.88 9.99
C ALA A 92 0.17 -0.27 8.99
N ARG A 93 1.18 -0.38 8.11
CA ARG A 93 1.27 -1.46 7.15
C ARG A 93 1.31 -2.82 7.84
N LYS A 94 2.15 -2.95 8.86
CA LYS A 94 2.25 -4.19 9.63
C LYS A 94 0.93 -4.53 10.30
N LYS A 95 0.25 -3.54 10.89
CA LYS A 95 -1.01 -3.72 11.61
C LYS A 95 -2.15 -4.15 10.70
N ILE A 96 -2.29 -3.52 9.53
CA ILE A 96 -3.45 -3.68 8.65
C ILE A 96 -3.20 -4.74 7.56
N ILE A 97 -2.04 -4.72 6.91
CA ILE A 97 -1.70 -5.65 5.84
C ILE A 97 -1.05 -6.92 6.40
N GLY A 98 -0.17 -6.76 7.38
CA GLY A 98 0.56 -7.88 7.99
C GLY A 98 1.88 -8.18 7.25
N ASP A 99 2.66 -9.10 7.83
CA ASP A 99 3.99 -9.44 7.32
C ASP A 99 4.00 -10.66 6.38
N ALA A 100 2.87 -11.35 6.26
CA ALA A 100 2.75 -12.52 5.37
C ALA A 100 2.64 -12.13 3.90
N VAL A 101 2.30 -10.88 3.61
CA VAL A 101 2.13 -10.35 2.25
C VAL A 101 3.17 -9.27 2.02
N LEU A 102 4.03 -9.49 1.03
CA LEU A 102 5.13 -8.58 0.71
C LEU A 102 5.06 -8.18 -0.77
N PRO A 103 4.13 -7.30 -1.15
CA PRO A 103 4.07 -6.81 -2.52
C PRO A 103 5.28 -5.93 -2.84
N ALA A 104 5.51 -5.70 -4.12
CA ALA A 104 6.47 -4.70 -4.54
C ALA A 104 6.00 -3.34 -4.03
N SER A 105 6.93 -2.45 -3.71
CA SER A 105 6.58 -1.15 -3.14
C SER A 105 7.60 -0.09 -3.54
N THR A 106 7.08 1.10 -3.83
CA THR A 106 7.89 2.30 -4.05
C THR A 106 7.37 3.37 -3.10
N LEU A 107 8.27 4.01 -2.36
CA LEU A 107 7.91 5.07 -1.43
C LEU A 107 8.58 6.36 -1.85
N LEU A 108 7.79 7.43 -1.91
CA LEU A 108 8.22 8.76 -2.32
C LEU A 108 7.84 9.78 -1.27
N ILE A 109 8.74 10.71 -1.00
CA ILE A 109 8.43 11.90 -0.22
C ILE A 109 8.07 12.98 -1.22
N VAL A 110 6.88 13.53 -1.07
CA VAL A 110 6.32 14.53 -2.00
C VAL A 110 6.05 15.84 -1.28
N GLU A 111 5.98 16.92 -2.04
CA GLU A 111 5.77 18.25 -1.49
C GLU A 111 4.38 18.43 -0.87
N GLY A 112 3.38 17.77 -1.44
CA GLY A 112 2.00 17.84 -0.94
C GLY A 112 1.09 16.87 -1.69
N LEU A 113 -0.12 16.73 -1.17
CA LEU A 113 -1.16 15.90 -1.75
C LEU A 113 -2.34 16.82 -2.16
N ALA A 114 -3.48 16.20 -2.52
CA ALA A 114 -4.61 16.96 -3.03
C ALA A 114 -5.19 17.97 -2.05
N ALA A 115 -4.99 17.77 -0.74
CA ALA A 115 -5.38 18.73 0.29
C ALA A 115 -4.25 18.89 1.31
N PRO A 116 -4.08 20.10 1.92
CA PRO A 116 -2.97 20.35 2.85
C PRO A 116 -2.98 19.45 4.09
N GLU A 117 -4.14 18.97 4.52
CA GLU A 117 -4.28 18.14 5.71
C GLU A 117 -3.89 16.69 5.47
N LEU A 118 -3.77 16.27 4.21
CA LEU A 118 -3.44 14.90 3.86
C LEU A 118 -1.93 14.68 3.96
N LEU A 119 -1.54 13.66 4.68
CA LEU A 119 -0.13 13.35 4.99
C LEU A 119 0.38 12.12 4.26
N ILE A 120 -0.54 11.27 3.78
CA ILE A 120 -0.22 10.01 3.12
C ILE A 120 -1.24 9.69 2.04
N GLU A 121 -0.75 9.12 0.95
CA GLU A 121 -1.59 8.53 -0.09
C GLU A 121 -0.95 7.24 -0.58
N ILE A 122 -1.75 6.20 -0.82
CA ILE A 122 -1.28 4.91 -1.32
C ILE A 122 -2.17 4.46 -2.46
N GLU A 123 -1.56 4.22 -3.63
CA GLU A 123 -2.22 3.51 -4.71
C GLU A 123 -1.73 2.06 -4.72
N ALA A 124 -2.55 1.16 -5.22
CA ALA A 124 -2.24 -0.26 -5.21
C ALA A 124 -2.71 -0.94 -6.48
N THR A 125 -2.04 -2.04 -6.81
CA THR A 125 -2.46 -2.97 -7.85
C THR A 125 -2.52 -4.35 -7.25
N ALA A 126 -3.55 -5.11 -7.62
CA ALA A 126 -3.73 -6.49 -7.19
C ALA A 126 -4.01 -7.36 -8.42
N ALA A 127 -3.76 -8.65 -8.29
CA ALA A 127 -4.02 -9.61 -9.36
C ALA A 127 -4.31 -10.98 -8.78
N ARG A 128 -5.23 -11.71 -9.40
CA ARG A 128 -5.61 -13.06 -9.00
C ARG A 128 -5.89 -13.92 -10.22
N ALA A 129 -5.22 -15.06 -10.26
CA ALA A 129 -5.48 -16.08 -11.28
C ALA A 129 -6.71 -16.93 -10.91
#